data_ac349efa6c33c96f56272bc6da5cb4e9
#
_entry.id   ac349efa6c33c96f56272bc6da5cb4e9
#
_cell.length_a   1.000
_cell.length_b   1.000
_cell.length_c   1.000
_cell.angle_alpha   90.00
_cell.angle_beta   90.00
_cell.angle_gamma   90.00
#
_symmetry.space_group_name_H-M   'P 1'
#
loop_
_entity.id
_entity.type
_entity.pdbx_description
1 polymer ?
#
loop_
_entity_poly.entity_id
_entity_poly.type
_entity_poly.pdbx_seq_one_letter_code
_entity_poly.pdbx_strand_id
1 'polypeptide(L)'
;MSKVALITGITGQDGSYLAEFLVEKGYEVHGILRRSSSFNTGRIEHLYLDEWVRDMKKKRLIELHWGDMTDSSSLIRIISEIRPDEIYNLAAQSHVKVSFDVPEFTAEVDAVGVLRLLEAVRIVGLVDKCRIYQASTSELYGKVQEVPQSENTPFYPRSPYGVAKLYGFWMMKNYRESYGMYCCNGILFNHESERRGENFVTRKITLAAARIAKGLQDKLYLGNLNALRDWGYAKDYIECMWLMLQQDQPDDFVIATGESHSVREFCTLAFKEAGIELHWEGAGVDEKGIDVKTGKVLVEVDPKYFRPAEVEQLLGNPTKARTVLGWNPQKTSFEELVRIMVQHDMNELKIDN
;
A
#
# COMPACT_ATOMS: atom_id res chain seq x y z
N MET A 1 -5.44 27.26 -13.94
CA MET A 1 -5.87 26.87 -12.59
C MET A 1 -5.13 25.58 -12.23
N SER A 2 -4.72 25.42 -10.97
CA SER A 2 -4.18 24.15 -10.47
C SER A 2 -5.24 23.05 -10.57
N LYS A 3 -4.86 21.81 -10.87
CA LYS A 3 -5.76 20.66 -10.74
C LYS A 3 -6.08 20.41 -9.26
N VAL A 4 -7.27 19.96 -9.00
CA VAL A 4 -7.76 19.61 -7.64
C VAL A 4 -7.76 18.09 -7.50
N ALA A 5 -7.06 17.56 -6.49
CA ALA A 5 -6.99 16.13 -6.19
C ALA A 5 -7.60 15.81 -4.83
N LEU A 6 -8.39 14.73 -4.77
CA LEU A 6 -8.93 14.17 -3.55
C LEU A 6 -8.30 12.79 -3.29
N ILE A 7 -7.72 12.60 -2.11
CA ILE A 7 -7.10 11.34 -1.67
C ILE A 7 -7.90 10.75 -0.52
N THR A 8 -8.45 9.55 -0.71
CA THR A 8 -8.94 8.75 0.40
C THR A 8 -7.78 7.93 0.98
N GLY A 9 -7.76 7.68 2.28
CA GLY A 9 -6.62 6.96 2.89
C GLY A 9 -5.32 7.76 2.93
N ILE A 10 -5.41 9.10 2.96
CA ILE A 10 -4.26 10.02 2.92
C ILE A 10 -3.26 9.80 4.07
N THR A 11 -3.69 9.26 5.21
CA THR A 11 -2.84 8.97 6.37
C THR A 11 -2.05 7.66 6.25
N GLY A 12 -2.31 6.87 5.22
CA GLY A 12 -1.59 5.64 4.92
C GLY A 12 -0.20 5.89 4.32
N GLN A 13 0.56 4.80 4.09
CA GLN A 13 1.84 4.87 3.39
C GLN A 13 1.71 5.59 2.04
N ASP A 14 0.88 5.04 1.16
CA ASP A 14 0.73 5.54 -0.21
C ASP A 14 0.09 6.92 -0.26
N GLY A 15 -0.96 7.13 0.57
CA GLY A 15 -1.64 8.42 0.65
C GLY A 15 -0.72 9.56 1.07
N SER A 16 0.19 9.33 2.01
CA SER A 16 1.14 10.33 2.47
C SER A 16 2.18 10.70 1.41
N TYR A 17 2.72 9.72 0.68
CA TYR A 17 3.65 9.99 -0.43
C TYR A 17 2.94 10.62 -1.63
N LEU A 18 1.72 10.19 -1.94
CA LEU A 18 0.95 10.78 -3.03
C LEU A 18 0.61 12.25 -2.73
N ALA A 19 0.28 12.57 -1.48
CA ALA A 19 0.04 13.95 -1.09
C ALA A 19 1.28 14.83 -1.31
N GLU A 20 2.47 14.39 -0.87
CA GLU A 20 3.74 15.08 -1.15
C GLU A 20 3.97 15.26 -2.65
N PHE A 21 3.85 14.18 -3.41
CA PHE A 21 4.07 14.18 -4.85
C PHE A 21 3.13 15.12 -5.62
N LEU A 22 1.84 15.16 -5.26
CA LEU A 22 0.88 16.04 -5.90
C LEU A 22 1.08 17.51 -5.50
N VAL A 23 1.45 17.79 -4.25
CA VAL A 23 1.85 19.14 -3.81
C VAL A 23 3.05 19.66 -4.60
N GLU A 24 4.08 18.82 -4.78
CA GLU A 24 5.25 19.16 -5.60
C GLU A 24 4.89 19.43 -7.07
N LYS A 25 3.88 18.75 -7.60
CA LYS A 25 3.34 19.00 -8.95
C LYS A 25 2.39 20.20 -9.04
N GLY A 26 2.15 20.91 -7.95
CA GLY A 26 1.32 22.12 -7.92
C GLY A 26 -0.18 21.87 -7.89
N TYR A 27 -0.63 20.69 -7.46
CA TYR A 27 -2.05 20.41 -7.23
C TYR A 27 -2.55 21.10 -5.96
N GLU A 28 -3.84 21.41 -5.95
CA GLU A 28 -4.61 21.63 -4.74
C GLU A 28 -5.01 20.26 -4.19
N VAL A 29 -4.49 19.88 -3.02
CA VAL A 29 -4.61 18.53 -2.48
C VAL A 29 -5.54 18.49 -1.29
N HIS A 30 -6.57 17.68 -1.39
CA HIS A 30 -7.54 17.39 -0.34
C HIS A 30 -7.44 15.92 0.09
N GLY A 31 -7.61 15.66 1.39
CA GLY A 31 -7.60 14.32 1.95
C GLY A 31 -8.82 13.99 2.78
N ILE A 32 -9.32 12.75 2.66
CA ILE A 32 -10.35 12.26 3.57
C ILE A 32 -9.67 11.63 4.78
N LEU A 33 -10.01 12.15 5.96
CA LEU A 33 -9.57 11.69 7.26
C LEU A 33 -10.71 10.99 7.99
N ARG A 34 -10.52 9.71 8.31
CA ARG A 34 -11.48 8.93 9.10
C ARG A 34 -11.36 9.28 10.59
N ARG A 35 -12.50 9.45 11.25
CA ARG A 35 -12.52 9.66 12.71
C ARG A 35 -11.93 8.47 13.45
N SER A 36 -10.91 8.72 14.25
CA SER A 36 -10.28 7.74 15.14
C SER A 36 -10.05 8.35 16.53
N SER A 37 -10.08 7.53 17.57
CA SER A 37 -9.75 7.96 18.93
C SER A 37 -8.25 8.18 19.14
N SER A 38 -7.42 7.53 18.33
CA SER A 38 -5.97 7.72 18.31
C SER A 38 -5.56 8.61 17.14
N PHE A 39 -4.48 9.37 17.32
CA PHE A 39 -3.88 10.14 16.24
C PHE A 39 -3.28 9.18 15.20
N ASN A 40 -3.60 9.39 13.93
CA ASN A 40 -3.11 8.61 12.80
C ASN A 40 -2.50 9.47 11.69
N THR A 41 -2.22 10.73 12.00
CA THR A 41 -1.76 11.76 11.06
C THR A 41 -0.25 11.91 10.95
N GLY A 42 0.53 11.16 11.74
CA GLY A 42 1.99 11.32 11.86
C GLY A 42 2.74 11.33 10.51
N ARG A 43 2.25 10.58 9.50
CA ARG A 43 2.86 10.56 8.16
C ARG A 43 2.63 11.82 7.33
N ILE A 44 1.67 12.66 7.72
CA ILE A 44 1.25 13.87 6.96
C ILE A 44 1.34 15.16 7.77
N GLU A 45 1.76 15.13 9.04
CA GLU A 45 1.82 16.31 9.92
C GLU A 45 2.66 17.47 9.35
N HIS A 46 3.67 17.14 8.58
CA HIS A 46 4.51 18.15 7.90
C HIS A 46 3.79 18.86 6.72
N LEU A 47 2.66 18.33 6.25
CA LEU A 47 1.90 18.86 5.11
C LEU A 47 0.72 19.73 5.53
N TYR A 48 0.20 19.55 6.75
CA TYR A 48 -0.91 20.34 7.24
C TYR A 48 -0.57 20.93 8.62
N LEU A 49 -1.22 22.05 8.93
CA LEU A 49 -1.22 22.62 10.26
C LEU A 49 -2.54 22.30 10.92
N ASP A 50 -2.48 21.69 12.10
CA ASP A 50 -3.65 21.59 12.96
C ASP A 50 -4.19 23.00 13.24
N GLU A 51 -5.50 23.21 13.19
CA GLU A 51 -6.14 24.50 13.46
C GLU A 51 -5.79 25.07 14.84
N TRP A 52 -5.37 24.18 15.76
CA TRP A 52 -4.95 24.52 17.13
C TRP A 52 -3.47 24.91 17.25
N VAL A 53 -2.64 24.58 16.27
CA VAL A 53 -1.20 24.92 16.25
C VAL A 53 -0.96 25.97 15.18
N ARG A 54 -1.36 27.21 15.45
CA ARG A 54 -1.13 28.37 14.55
C ARG A 54 0.30 28.86 14.61
N ASP A 55 1.21 28.15 13.99
CA ASP A 55 2.47 28.77 13.57
C ASP A 55 2.24 29.54 12.26
N MET A 56 2.03 30.84 12.38
CA MET A 56 1.71 31.75 11.26
C MET A 56 2.76 31.79 10.15
N LYS A 57 3.88 31.09 10.29
CA LYS A 57 4.98 31.04 9.31
C LYS A 57 4.93 29.83 8.39
N LYS A 58 4.13 28.78 8.73
CA LYS A 58 4.01 27.58 7.89
C LYS A 58 2.77 27.68 6.99
N LYS A 59 2.98 27.49 5.69
CA LYS A 59 1.89 27.41 4.70
C LYS A 59 1.25 26.03 4.79
N ARG A 60 -0.08 25.99 4.93
CA ARG A 60 -0.87 24.77 4.75
C ARG A 60 -0.74 24.27 3.31
N LEU A 61 -0.31 23.03 3.11
CA LEU A 61 -0.08 22.45 1.80
C LEU A 61 -1.22 21.54 1.34
N ILE A 62 -2.00 20.97 2.30
CA ILE A 62 -3.15 20.10 2.04
C ILE A 62 -4.34 20.49 2.89
N GLU A 63 -5.55 20.15 2.43
CA GLU A 63 -6.80 20.27 3.20
C GLU A 63 -7.35 18.92 3.61
N LEU A 64 -7.79 18.79 4.87
CA LEU A 64 -8.34 17.55 5.41
C LEU A 64 -9.83 17.68 5.68
N HIS A 65 -10.60 16.65 5.32
CA HIS A 65 -12.04 16.57 5.47
C HIS A 65 -12.42 15.32 6.25
N TRP A 66 -13.28 15.45 7.24
CA TRP A 66 -13.83 14.31 7.96
C TRP A 66 -14.84 13.55 7.09
N GLY A 67 -14.54 12.27 6.81
CA GLY A 67 -15.39 11.38 6.03
C GLY A 67 -14.99 9.92 6.21
N ASP A 68 -15.85 9.01 5.76
CA ASP A 68 -15.64 7.58 5.85
C ASP A 68 -16.18 6.88 4.60
N MET A 69 -15.50 5.83 4.13
CA MET A 69 -15.95 5.04 2.97
C MET A 69 -17.26 4.29 3.25
N THR A 70 -17.63 4.15 4.52
CA THR A 70 -18.91 3.55 4.94
C THR A 70 -20.06 4.56 5.04
N ASP A 71 -19.79 5.84 4.81
CA ASP A 71 -20.77 6.95 4.92
C ASP A 71 -20.92 7.70 3.60
N SER A 72 -21.98 7.38 2.84
CA SER A 72 -22.28 8.01 1.55
C SER A 72 -22.52 9.51 1.68
N SER A 73 -23.14 9.96 2.77
CA SER A 73 -23.46 11.38 2.96
C SER A 73 -22.23 12.26 3.08
N SER A 74 -21.22 11.79 3.81
CA SER A 74 -19.94 12.49 3.91
C SER A 74 -19.18 12.53 2.57
N LEU A 75 -19.19 11.45 1.81
CA LEU A 75 -18.55 11.40 0.49
C LEU A 75 -19.21 12.36 -0.50
N ILE A 76 -20.56 12.36 -0.57
CA ILE A 76 -21.31 13.26 -1.44
C ILE A 76 -21.03 14.72 -1.08
N ARG A 77 -21.09 15.07 0.21
CA ARG A 77 -20.80 16.42 0.69
C ARG A 77 -19.40 16.87 0.30
N ILE A 78 -18.37 16.07 0.61
CA ILE A 78 -16.97 16.39 0.33
C ILE A 78 -16.76 16.59 -1.18
N ILE A 79 -17.21 15.64 -2.01
CA ILE A 79 -17.04 15.72 -3.46
C ILE A 79 -17.81 16.91 -4.06
N SER A 80 -18.99 17.22 -3.52
CA SER A 80 -19.79 18.39 -3.94
C SER A 80 -19.09 19.72 -3.64
N GLU A 81 -18.47 19.84 -2.47
CA GLU A 81 -17.74 21.04 -2.02
C GLU A 81 -16.44 21.24 -2.83
N ILE A 82 -15.65 20.18 -2.99
CA ILE A 82 -14.30 20.23 -3.59
C ILE A 82 -14.36 20.21 -5.13
N ARG A 83 -15.29 19.42 -5.72
CA ARG A 83 -15.40 19.17 -7.16
C ARG A 83 -14.08 18.75 -7.81
N PRO A 84 -13.45 17.67 -7.34
CA PRO A 84 -12.11 17.28 -7.75
C PRO A 84 -12.00 16.97 -9.25
N ASP A 85 -10.81 17.23 -9.81
CA ASP A 85 -10.43 16.77 -11.15
C ASP A 85 -9.92 15.32 -11.13
N GLU A 86 -9.28 14.93 -10.03
CA GLU A 86 -8.74 13.59 -9.83
C GLU A 86 -9.07 13.06 -8.43
N ILE A 87 -9.48 11.80 -8.35
CA ILE A 87 -9.68 11.07 -7.09
C ILE A 87 -8.76 9.86 -7.05
N TYR A 88 -7.99 9.75 -5.96
CA TYR A 88 -7.16 8.59 -5.68
C TYR A 88 -7.75 7.83 -4.49
N ASN A 89 -8.43 6.71 -4.77
CA ASN A 89 -9.04 5.89 -3.76
C ASN A 89 -8.07 4.85 -3.21
N LEU A 90 -7.42 5.22 -2.10
CA LEU A 90 -6.41 4.39 -1.40
C LEU A 90 -6.92 3.87 -0.05
N ALA A 91 -8.12 4.31 0.39
CA ALA A 91 -8.70 3.87 1.66
C ALA A 91 -9.09 2.39 1.59
N ALA A 92 -8.65 1.63 2.57
CA ALA A 92 -8.97 0.21 2.70
C ALA A 92 -8.73 -0.30 4.12
N GLN A 93 -9.40 -1.40 4.49
CA GLN A 93 -8.90 -2.35 5.47
C GLN A 93 -7.89 -3.25 4.74
N SER A 94 -6.60 -2.90 4.75
CA SER A 94 -5.58 -3.47 3.86
C SER A 94 -4.85 -4.71 4.41
N HIS A 95 -5.13 -5.11 5.65
CA HIS A 95 -4.44 -6.24 6.27
C HIS A 95 -5.16 -7.57 5.98
N VAL A 96 -4.58 -8.40 5.10
CA VAL A 96 -5.19 -9.66 4.61
C VAL A 96 -5.60 -10.58 5.75
N LYS A 97 -4.73 -10.83 6.75
CA LYS A 97 -5.06 -11.73 7.86
C LYS A 97 -6.23 -11.20 8.70
N VAL A 98 -6.28 -9.91 8.98
CA VAL A 98 -7.36 -9.26 9.74
C VAL A 98 -8.70 -9.37 9.02
N SER A 99 -8.72 -9.46 7.68
CA SER A 99 -9.97 -9.63 6.93
C SER A 99 -10.71 -10.93 7.25
N PHE A 100 -10.02 -11.96 7.74
CA PHE A 100 -10.66 -13.19 8.21
C PHE A 100 -11.36 -13.00 9.56
N ASP A 101 -10.88 -12.07 10.39
CA ASP A 101 -11.48 -11.77 11.70
C ASP A 101 -12.63 -10.76 11.59
N VAL A 102 -12.59 -9.86 10.61
CA VAL A 102 -13.58 -8.80 10.39
C VAL A 102 -14.02 -8.71 8.91
N PRO A 103 -14.61 -9.80 8.36
CA PRO A 103 -14.92 -9.87 6.92
C PRO A 103 -16.01 -8.88 6.49
N GLU A 104 -17.02 -8.64 7.32
CA GLU A 104 -18.10 -7.69 7.02
C GLU A 104 -17.56 -6.25 6.94
N PHE A 105 -16.78 -5.82 7.93
CA PHE A 105 -16.14 -4.50 7.91
C PHE A 105 -15.23 -4.33 6.68
N THR A 106 -14.47 -5.37 6.34
CA THR A 106 -13.63 -5.38 5.14
C THR A 106 -14.47 -5.20 3.88
N ALA A 107 -15.60 -5.90 3.75
CA ALA A 107 -16.51 -5.74 2.61
C ALA A 107 -17.14 -4.34 2.56
N GLU A 108 -17.56 -3.79 3.69
CA GLU A 108 -18.16 -2.45 3.76
C GLU A 108 -17.21 -1.35 3.31
N VAL A 109 -15.95 -1.43 3.69
CA VAL A 109 -14.93 -0.43 3.32
C VAL A 109 -14.40 -0.67 1.90
N ASP A 110 -13.95 -1.89 1.61
CA ASP A 110 -13.13 -2.18 0.43
C ASP A 110 -13.95 -2.52 -0.82
N ALA A 111 -15.20 -2.96 -0.64
CA ALA A 111 -16.12 -3.26 -1.73
C ALA A 111 -17.20 -2.18 -1.87
N VAL A 112 -18.13 -2.11 -0.91
CA VAL A 112 -19.27 -1.18 -0.98
C VAL A 112 -18.80 0.28 -0.89
N GLY A 113 -17.70 0.56 -0.19
CA GLY A 113 -17.08 1.87 -0.14
C GLY A 113 -16.67 2.41 -1.52
N VAL A 114 -16.15 1.54 -2.40
CA VAL A 114 -15.83 1.91 -3.80
C VAL A 114 -17.10 2.30 -4.55
N LEU A 115 -18.19 1.51 -4.41
CA LEU A 115 -19.48 1.83 -5.01
C LEU A 115 -20.02 3.18 -4.52
N ARG A 116 -19.95 3.45 -3.20
CA ARG A 116 -20.39 4.74 -2.61
C ARG A 116 -19.62 5.92 -3.20
N LEU A 117 -18.30 5.76 -3.40
CA LEU A 117 -17.48 6.80 -4.01
C LEU A 117 -17.88 7.07 -5.47
N LEU A 118 -18.07 6.02 -6.26
CA LEU A 118 -18.50 6.13 -7.67
C LEU A 118 -19.87 6.79 -7.77
N GLU A 119 -20.85 6.38 -6.94
CA GLU A 119 -22.17 7.00 -6.88
C GLU A 119 -22.10 8.46 -6.42
N ALA A 120 -21.24 8.80 -5.48
CA ALA A 120 -21.06 10.20 -5.06
C ALA A 120 -20.57 11.08 -6.22
N VAL A 121 -19.62 10.62 -7.02
CA VAL A 121 -19.14 11.33 -8.23
C VAL A 121 -20.28 11.49 -9.24
N ARG A 122 -21.08 10.44 -9.44
CA ARG A 122 -22.21 10.44 -10.38
C ARG A 122 -23.34 11.38 -9.91
N ILE A 123 -23.72 11.31 -8.63
CA ILE A 123 -24.76 12.17 -8.03
C ILE A 123 -24.39 13.65 -8.11
N VAL A 124 -23.12 13.97 -7.88
CA VAL A 124 -22.60 15.35 -7.94
C VAL A 124 -22.45 15.87 -9.38
N GLY A 125 -22.62 15.01 -10.39
CA GLY A 125 -22.54 15.39 -11.80
C GLY A 125 -21.10 15.64 -12.28
N LEU A 126 -20.15 14.80 -11.87
CA LEU A 126 -18.73 14.91 -12.25
C LEU A 126 -18.27 13.77 -13.19
N VAL A 127 -19.21 13.05 -13.79
CA VAL A 127 -18.94 11.88 -14.67
C VAL A 127 -17.95 12.23 -15.77
N ASP A 128 -18.14 13.34 -16.47
CA ASP A 128 -17.32 13.74 -17.63
C ASP A 128 -16.04 14.49 -17.24
N LYS A 129 -15.86 14.82 -15.95
CA LYS A 129 -14.76 15.67 -15.48
C LYS A 129 -13.74 14.88 -14.64
N CYS A 130 -14.23 14.13 -13.67
CA CYS A 130 -13.41 13.54 -12.63
C CYS A 130 -12.77 12.23 -13.08
N ARG A 131 -11.44 12.13 -12.96
CA ARG A 131 -10.67 10.91 -13.20
C ARG A 131 -10.45 10.18 -11.90
N ILE A 132 -10.70 8.87 -11.86
CA ILE A 132 -10.69 8.08 -10.63
C ILE A 132 -9.68 6.94 -10.74
N TYR A 133 -8.73 6.94 -9.84
CA TYR A 133 -7.81 5.83 -9.60
C TYR A 133 -8.30 4.98 -8.43
N GLN A 134 -8.36 3.67 -8.62
CA GLN A 134 -8.65 2.68 -7.59
C GLN A 134 -7.39 1.86 -7.27
N ALA A 135 -6.95 1.88 -6.03
CA ALA A 135 -5.96 0.95 -5.54
C ALA A 135 -6.57 -0.45 -5.47
N SER A 136 -6.31 -1.25 -6.49
CA SER A 136 -6.59 -2.67 -6.50
C SER A 136 -5.39 -3.45 -5.95
N THR A 137 -5.31 -4.76 -6.11
CA THR A 137 -4.32 -5.57 -5.41
C THR A 137 -3.96 -6.84 -6.17
N SER A 138 -2.72 -7.30 -6.05
CA SER A 138 -2.29 -8.63 -6.52
C SER A 138 -3.00 -9.79 -5.80
N GLU A 139 -3.63 -9.56 -4.64
CA GLU A 139 -4.43 -10.56 -3.93
C GLU A 139 -5.71 -10.98 -4.70
N LEU A 140 -6.06 -10.24 -5.78
CA LEU A 140 -7.10 -10.69 -6.73
C LEU A 140 -6.73 -12.01 -7.40
N TYR A 141 -5.43 -12.21 -7.70
CA TYR A 141 -4.95 -13.44 -8.35
C TYR A 141 -5.01 -14.66 -7.43
N GLY A 142 -4.75 -14.48 -6.13
CA GLY A 142 -4.96 -15.47 -5.08
C GLY A 142 -4.35 -16.83 -5.38
N LYS A 143 -5.19 -17.82 -5.76
CA LYS A 143 -4.70 -19.09 -6.33
C LYS A 143 -4.29 -18.87 -7.77
N VAL A 144 -3.03 -18.56 -7.95
CA VAL A 144 -2.43 -18.08 -9.20
C VAL A 144 -2.68 -19.06 -10.36
N GLN A 145 -3.20 -18.54 -11.48
CA GLN A 145 -3.51 -19.31 -12.69
C GLN A 145 -2.42 -19.21 -13.74
N GLU A 146 -1.60 -18.16 -13.70
CA GLU A 146 -0.49 -17.89 -14.61
C GLU A 146 0.67 -17.22 -13.86
N VAL A 147 1.90 -17.43 -14.31
CA VAL A 147 3.12 -16.78 -13.79
C VAL A 147 3.96 -16.31 -14.98
N PRO A 148 4.33 -15.02 -15.06
CA PRO A 148 3.90 -13.91 -14.20
C PRO A 148 2.43 -13.52 -14.44
N GLN A 149 1.80 -12.85 -13.45
CA GLN A 149 0.42 -12.36 -13.56
C GLN A 149 0.37 -11.07 -14.39
N SER A 150 -0.60 -11.02 -15.29
CA SER A 150 -0.89 -9.85 -16.14
C SER A 150 -2.33 -9.35 -15.93
N GLU A 151 -2.70 -8.29 -16.62
CA GLU A 151 -4.06 -7.73 -16.61
C GLU A 151 -5.12 -8.73 -17.13
N ASN A 152 -4.70 -9.75 -17.89
CA ASN A 152 -5.58 -10.78 -18.47
C ASN A 152 -5.62 -12.08 -17.66
N THR A 153 -4.74 -12.24 -16.67
CA THR A 153 -4.70 -13.43 -15.82
C THR A 153 -6.00 -13.56 -15.02
N PRO A 154 -6.68 -14.71 -15.06
CA PRO A 154 -7.91 -14.92 -14.29
C PRO A 154 -7.71 -14.72 -12.80
N PHE A 155 -8.66 -14.06 -12.15
CA PHE A 155 -8.66 -13.84 -10.71
C PHE A 155 -9.23 -15.05 -9.95
N TYR A 156 -8.60 -15.38 -8.82
CA TYR A 156 -9.05 -16.42 -7.90
C TYR A 156 -8.72 -16.04 -6.45
N PRO A 157 -9.39 -15.03 -5.85
CA PRO A 157 -9.03 -14.50 -4.53
C PRO A 157 -9.11 -15.57 -3.44
N ARG A 158 -8.23 -15.47 -2.44
CA ARG A 158 -8.06 -16.45 -1.35
C ARG A 158 -8.30 -15.84 0.03
N SER A 159 -8.88 -14.64 0.11
CA SER A 159 -9.18 -13.96 1.37
C SER A 159 -10.42 -13.08 1.24
N PRO A 160 -11.12 -12.78 2.35
CA PRO A 160 -12.20 -11.79 2.35
C PRO A 160 -11.75 -10.42 1.81
N TYR A 161 -10.51 -10.00 2.09
CA TYR A 161 -9.89 -8.82 1.50
C TYR A 161 -9.82 -8.90 -0.02
N GLY A 162 -9.27 -10.00 -0.57
CA GLY A 162 -9.16 -10.19 -2.02
C GLY A 162 -10.54 -10.19 -2.70
N VAL A 163 -11.55 -10.83 -2.09
CA VAL A 163 -12.94 -10.84 -2.61
C VAL A 163 -13.54 -9.42 -2.59
N ALA A 164 -13.36 -8.67 -1.52
CA ALA A 164 -13.85 -7.29 -1.42
C ALA A 164 -13.19 -6.36 -2.47
N LYS A 165 -11.88 -6.49 -2.64
CA LYS A 165 -11.14 -5.74 -3.67
C LYS A 165 -11.54 -6.15 -5.09
N LEU A 166 -11.89 -7.43 -5.32
CA LEU A 166 -12.40 -7.90 -6.61
C LEU A 166 -13.74 -7.24 -6.96
N TYR A 167 -14.65 -7.11 -6.00
CA TYR A 167 -15.88 -6.35 -6.20
C TYR A 167 -15.56 -4.91 -6.64
N GLY A 168 -14.68 -4.21 -5.90
CA GLY A 168 -14.26 -2.84 -6.25
C GLY A 168 -13.65 -2.73 -7.64
N PHE A 169 -12.78 -3.68 -8.02
CA PHE A 169 -12.18 -3.75 -9.36
C PHE A 169 -13.26 -3.81 -10.47
N TRP A 170 -14.24 -4.71 -10.33
CA TRP A 170 -15.31 -4.87 -11.31
C TRP A 170 -16.29 -3.70 -11.33
N MET A 171 -16.52 -3.04 -10.19
CA MET A 171 -17.33 -1.82 -10.16
C MET A 171 -16.67 -0.68 -10.92
N MET A 172 -15.36 -0.47 -10.77
CA MET A 172 -14.62 0.53 -11.56
C MET A 172 -14.75 0.26 -13.06
N LYS A 173 -14.57 -1.01 -13.47
CA LYS A 173 -14.71 -1.41 -14.86
C LYS A 173 -16.14 -1.24 -15.39
N ASN A 174 -17.13 -1.65 -14.59
CA ASN A 174 -18.54 -1.50 -14.95
C ASN A 174 -18.93 -0.02 -15.12
N TYR A 175 -18.50 0.87 -14.22
CA TYR A 175 -18.81 2.30 -14.31
C TYR A 175 -18.11 2.99 -15.49
N ARG A 176 -16.90 2.53 -15.84
CA ARG A 176 -16.21 2.94 -17.07
C ARG A 176 -17.03 2.58 -18.32
N GLU A 177 -17.51 1.35 -18.41
CA GLU A 177 -18.22 0.82 -19.57
C GLU A 177 -19.68 1.31 -19.64
N SER A 178 -20.37 1.42 -18.50
CA SER A 178 -21.80 1.75 -18.47
C SER A 178 -22.07 3.25 -18.47
N TYR A 179 -21.21 4.07 -17.87
CA TYR A 179 -21.43 5.50 -17.69
C TYR A 179 -20.36 6.38 -18.35
N GLY A 180 -19.36 5.80 -19.00
CA GLY A 180 -18.27 6.56 -19.61
C GLY A 180 -17.34 7.25 -18.61
N MET A 181 -17.36 6.86 -17.34
CA MET A 181 -16.52 7.45 -16.32
C MET A 181 -15.04 7.11 -16.55
N TYR A 182 -14.15 8.06 -16.31
CA TYR A 182 -12.72 7.80 -16.34
C TYR A 182 -12.29 7.06 -15.07
N CYS A 183 -12.36 5.74 -15.11
CA CYS A 183 -12.05 4.86 -13.99
C CYS A 183 -10.89 3.92 -14.32
N CYS A 184 -9.82 3.92 -13.50
CA CYS A 184 -8.64 3.08 -13.68
C CYS A 184 -8.41 2.21 -12.45
N ASN A 185 -8.04 0.94 -12.64
CA ASN A 185 -7.56 0.07 -11.57
C ASN A 185 -6.04 -0.11 -11.66
N GLY A 186 -5.32 0.23 -10.60
CA GLY A 186 -3.94 -0.21 -10.42
C GLY A 186 -3.91 -1.54 -9.67
N ILE A 187 -3.52 -2.63 -10.34
CA ILE A 187 -3.36 -3.94 -9.70
C ILE A 187 -1.99 -3.95 -9.04
N LEU A 188 -1.96 -3.44 -7.81
CA LEU A 188 -0.73 -3.23 -7.05
C LEU A 188 -0.17 -4.53 -6.51
N PHE A 189 1.07 -4.83 -6.86
CA PHE A 189 1.88 -5.79 -6.15
C PHE A 189 2.43 -5.18 -4.86
N ASN A 190 3.09 -5.98 -4.02
CA ASN A 190 3.55 -5.48 -2.74
C ASN A 190 4.53 -4.32 -2.93
N HIS A 191 4.29 -3.23 -2.22
CA HIS A 191 5.16 -2.06 -2.26
C HIS A 191 5.36 -1.54 -0.84
N GLU A 192 6.60 -1.31 -0.53
CA GLU A 192 7.08 -1.15 0.82
C GLU A 192 7.82 0.17 0.97
N SER A 193 7.98 0.62 2.19
CA SER A 193 8.79 1.79 2.52
C SER A 193 9.03 1.88 4.02
N GLU A 194 9.79 2.88 4.42
CA GLU A 194 9.96 3.31 5.79
C GLU A 194 8.64 3.74 6.47
N ARG A 195 7.58 4.01 5.69
CA ARG A 195 6.23 4.35 6.18
C ARG A 195 5.27 3.17 6.21
N ARG A 196 5.74 1.96 5.89
CA ARG A 196 4.89 0.76 5.94
C ARG A 196 4.36 0.52 7.34
N GLY A 197 3.15 -0.01 7.47
CA GLY A 197 2.59 -0.38 8.77
C GLY A 197 3.42 -1.48 9.44
N GLU A 198 3.68 -1.37 10.75
CA GLU A 198 4.59 -2.24 11.51
C GLU A 198 4.12 -3.71 11.59
N ASN A 199 2.85 -3.97 11.35
CA ASN A 199 2.26 -5.31 11.31
C ASN A 199 2.45 -6.05 9.97
N PHE A 200 2.97 -5.39 8.92
CA PHE A 200 3.33 -6.04 7.67
C PHE A 200 4.71 -6.70 7.77
N VAL A 201 4.87 -7.84 7.08
CA VAL A 201 6.05 -8.71 7.23
C VAL A 201 7.37 -7.98 7.00
N THR A 202 7.47 -7.16 5.98
CA THR A 202 8.68 -6.40 5.63
C THR A 202 9.06 -5.42 6.74
N ARG A 203 8.10 -4.59 7.19
CA ARG A 203 8.33 -3.62 8.25
C ARG A 203 8.61 -4.30 9.59
N LYS A 204 7.93 -5.41 9.87
CA LYS A 204 8.20 -6.25 11.04
C LYS A 204 9.65 -6.76 11.06
N ILE A 205 10.17 -7.17 9.89
CA ILE A 205 11.55 -7.67 9.75
C ILE A 205 12.54 -6.52 9.97
N THR A 206 12.37 -5.37 9.31
CA THR A 206 13.33 -4.26 9.39
C THR A 206 13.41 -3.66 10.80
N LEU A 207 12.25 -3.48 11.47
CA LEU A 207 12.20 -3.05 12.87
C LEU A 207 12.86 -4.06 13.81
N ALA A 208 12.60 -5.37 13.62
CA ALA A 208 13.20 -6.39 14.45
C ALA A 208 14.72 -6.46 14.25
N ALA A 209 15.21 -6.41 13.00
CA ALA A 209 16.64 -6.37 12.71
C ALA A 209 17.33 -5.19 13.40
N ALA A 210 16.74 -4.00 13.30
CA ALA A 210 17.25 -2.80 13.94
C ALA A 210 17.23 -2.90 15.49
N ARG A 211 16.12 -3.39 16.08
CA ARG A 211 16.00 -3.57 17.54
C ARG A 211 16.97 -4.63 18.09
N ILE A 212 17.13 -5.74 17.36
CA ILE A 212 18.06 -6.82 17.74
C ILE A 212 19.50 -6.30 17.68
N ALA A 213 19.87 -5.59 16.61
CA ALA A 213 21.19 -4.98 16.50
C ALA A 213 21.53 -4.00 17.62
N LYS A 214 20.51 -3.33 18.18
CA LYS A 214 20.63 -2.41 19.32
C LYS A 214 20.44 -3.09 20.70
N GLY A 215 20.20 -4.40 20.74
CA GLY A 215 19.97 -5.12 22.01
C GLY A 215 18.61 -4.84 22.66
N LEU A 216 17.64 -4.32 21.92
CA LEU A 216 16.28 -3.98 22.38
C LEU A 216 15.26 -5.10 22.16
N GLN A 217 15.65 -6.15 21.45
CA GLN A 217 14.81 -7.32 21.14
C GLN A 217 15.70 -8.56 21.01
N ASP A 218 15.23 -9.70 21.51
CA ASP A 218 15.99 -10.96 21.48
C ASP A 218 15.79 -11.76 20.20
N LYS A 219 14.53 -11.86 19.71
CA LYS A 219 14.15 -12.70 18.58
C LYS A 219 13.07 -12.09 17.71
N LEU A 220 13.06 -12.50 16.44
CA LEU A 220 12.00 -12.27 15.47
C LEU A 220 11.26 -13.58 15.19
N TYR A 221 9.93 -13.55 15.23
CA TYR A 221 9.08 -14.68 14.83
C TYR A 221 8.37 -14.38 13.52
N LEU A 222 8.50 -15.27 12.53
CA LEU A 222 7.92 -15.16 11.19
C LEU A 222 7.02 -16.36 10.87
N GLY A 223 6.22 -16.25 9.82
CA GLY A 223 5.47 -17.36 9.25
C GLY A 223 6.25 -18.07 8.14
N ASN A 224 5.61 -18.26 6.98
CA ASN A 224 6.21 -18.94 5.83
C ASN A 224 7.38 -18.15 5.24
N LEU A 225 8.61 -18.64 5.45
CA LEU A 225 9.84 -18.04 4.92
C LEU A 225 10.02 -18.24 3.40
N ASN A 226 9.33 -19.22 2.82
CA ASN A 226 9.42 -19.56 1.41
C ASN A 226 8.44 -18.79 0.52
N ALA A 227 7.50 -18.04 1.11
CA ALA A 227 6.55 -17.24 0.35
C ALA A 227 7.28 -16.24 -0.55
N LEU A 228 6.95 -16.28 -1.84
CA LEU A 228 7.55 -15.42 -2.86
C LEU A 228 6.66 -14.20 -3.13
N ARG A 229 7.25 -13.02 -3.12
CA ARG A 229 6.54 -11.75 -3.36
C ARG A 229 7.36 -10.86 -4.29
N ASP A 230 6.64 -10.12 -5.11
CA ASP A 230 7.17 -9.01 -5.87
C ASP A 230 7.07 -7.76 -4.98
N TRP A 231 8.21 -7.22 -4.54
CA TRP A 231 8.29 -6.06 -3.67
C TRP A 231 8.94 -4.89 -4.38
N GLY A 232 8.21 -3.77 -4.48
CA GLY A 232 8.73 -2.51 -4.98
C GLY A 232 8.76 -1.41 -3.92
N TYR A 233 9.32 -0.26 -4.28
CA TYR A 233 9.34 0.92 -3.42
C TYR A 233 8.07 1.76 -3.61
N ALA A 234 7.41 2.11 -2.52
CA ALA A 234 6.11 2.79 -2.58
C ALA A 234 6.15 4.12 -3.36
N LYS A 235 7.22 4.90 -3.26
CA LYS A 235 7.36 6.16 -4.03
C LYS A 235 7.37 5.95 -5.54
N ASP A 236 7.94 4.85 -6.02
CA ASP A 236 7.96 4.53 -7.44
C ASP A 236 6.55 4.17 -7.93
N TYR A 237 5.76 3.51 -7.09
CA TYR A 237 4.36 3.15 -7.37
C TYR A 237 3.43 4.36 -7.42
N ILE A 238 3.67 5.37 -6.57
CA ILE A 238 2.92 6.64 -6.58
C ILE A 238 3.02 7.33 -7.95
N GLU A 239 4.20 7.37 -8.56
CA GLU A 239 4.38 7.92 -9.89
C GLU A 239 3.49 7.21 -10.93
N CYS A 240 3.40 5.87 -10.86
CA CYS A 240 2.55 5.07 -11.74
C CYS A 240 1.06 5.41 -11.56
N MET A 241 0.58 5.52 -10.33
CA MET A 241 -0.80 5.91 -10.03
C MET A 241 -1.18 7.23 -10.70
N TRP A 242 -0.29 8.22 -10.62
CA TRP A 242 -0.48 9.52 -11.26
C TRP A 242 -0.46 9.41 -12.78
N LEU A 243 0.51 8.70 -13.37
CA LEU A 243 0.63 8.50 -14.83
C LEU A 243 -0.63 7.87 -15.43
N MET A 244 -1.27 6.94 -14.72
CA MET A 244 -2.52 6.31 -15.16
C MET A 244 -3.65 7.33 -15.36
N LEU A 245 -3.75 8.34 -14.52
CA LEU A 245 -4.76 9.39 -14.66
C LEU A 245 -4.37 10.51 -15.65
N GLN A 246 -3.17 10.48 -16.23
CA GLN A 246 -2.76 11.44 -17.25
C GLN A 246 -2.98 10.94 -18.68
N GLN A 247 -3.43 9.69 -18.86
CA GLN A 247 -3.68 9.11 -20.18
C GLN A 247 -4.97 9.64 -20.80
N ASP A 248 -5.08 9.54 -22.14
CA ASP A 248 -6.30 9.96 -22.86
C ASP A 248 -7.48 9.03 -22.59
N GLN A 249 -7.21 7.74 -22.38
CA GLN A 249 -8.22 6.71 -22.13
C GLN A 249 -7.94 5.99 -20.80
N PRO A 250 -9.01 5.67 -20.04
CA PRO A 250 -8.87 4.90 -18.81
C PRO A 250 -8.57 3.43 -19.12
N ASP A 251 -7.68 2.83 -18.34
CA ASP A 251 -7.39 1.40 -18.44
C ASP A 251 -6.90 0.84 -17.10
N ASP A 252 -6.74 -0.48 -17.02
CA ASP A 252 -6.25 -1.20 -15.84
C ASP A 252 -4.80 -1.61 -16.07
N PHE A 253 -3.96 -1.50 -15.04
CA PHE A 253 -2.52 -1.79 -15.14
C PHE A 253 -2.02 -2.63 -13.96
N VAL A 254 -1.22 -3.65 -14.27
CA VAL A 254 -0.37 -4.33 -13.28
C VAL A 254 0.78 -3.40 -12.90
N ILE A 255 0.88 -3.10 -11.62
CA ILE A 255 1.95 -2.29 -11.05
C ILE A 255 2.82 -3.20 -10.18
N ALA A 256 3.97 -3.60 -10.72
CA ALA A 256 4.87 -4.61 -10.17
C ALA A 256 6.31 -4.34 -10.61
N THR A 257 7.29 -4.91 -9.91
CA THR A 257 8.70 -4.82 -10.33
C THR A 257 9.05 -5.81 -11.43
N GLY A 258 8.35 -6.95 -11.46
CA GLY A 258 8.68 -8.09 -12.33
C GLY A 258 9.75 -9.02 -11.76
N GLU A 259 10.11 -8.83 -10.48
CA GLU A 259 11.05 -9.67 -9.73
C GLU A 259 10.38 -10.20 -8.46
N SER A 260 10.70 -11.44 -8.08
CA SER A 260 10.16 -12.01 -6.84
C SER A 260 11.27 -12.48 -5.92
N HIS A 261 11.09 -12.21 -4.63
CA HIS A 261 12.01 -12.57 -3.57
C HIS A 261 11.27 -13.30 -2.46
N SER A 262 11.97 -14.18 -1.75
CA SER A 262 11.41 -14.88 -0.60
C SER A 262 11.46 -14.01 0.66
N VAL A 263 10.57 -14.32 1.62
CA VAL A 263 10.63 -13.69 2.95
C VAL A 263 11.98 -13.94 3.62
N ARG A 264 12.59 -15.12 3.38
CA ARG A 264 13.94 -15.45 3.86
C ARG A 264 15.00 -14.52 3.29
N GLU A 265 15.00 -14.27 1.95
CA GLU A 265 15.95 -13.34 1.30
C GLU A 265 15.80 -11.92 1.88
N PHE A 266 14.56 -11.43 2.01
CA PHE A 266 14.30 -10.13 2.62
C PHE A 266 14.85 -10.06 4.05
N CYS A 267 14.58 -11.09 4.86
CA CYS A 267 15.06 -11.17 6.24
C CYS A 267 16.59 -11.20 6.31
N THR A 268 17.23 -12.04 5.49
CA THR A 268 18.70 -12.16 5.43
C THR A 268 19.36 -10.82 5.09
N LEU A 269 18.82 -10.14 4.08
CA LEU A 269 19.33 -8.85 3.65
C LEU A 269 19.10 -7.76 4.71
N ALA A 270 17.93 -7.74 5.35
CA ALA A 270 17.62 -6.77 6.39
C ALA A 270 18.56 -6.91 7.61
N PHE A 271 18.83 -8.13 8.05
CA PHE A 271 19.78 -8.38 9.13
C PHE A 271 21.22 -8.00 8.73
N LYS A 272 21.62 -8.30 7.50
CA LYS A 272 22.93 -7.88 6.97
C LYS A 272 23.08 -6.35 6.97
N GLU A 273 22.06 -5.60 6.55
CA GLU A 273 22.05 -4.13 6.59
C GLU A 273 22.10 -3.58 8.03
N ALA A 274 21.58 -4.34 9.01
CA ALA A 274 21.71 -4.03 10.43
C ALA A 274 23.05 -4.46 11.07
N GLY A 275 23.98 -5.02 10.27
CA GLY A 275 25.31 -5.49 10.72
C GLY A 275 25.33 -6.88 11.33
N ILE A 276 24.33 -7.72 11.07
CA ILE A 276 24.20 -9.09 11.57
C ILE A 276 24.17 -10.06 10.38
N GLU A 277 25.09 -11.01 10.35
CA GLU A 277 25.11 -12.07 9.32
C GLU A 277 24.32 -13.29 9.81
N LEU A 278 23.26 -13.67 9.09
CA LEU A 278 22.44 -14.84 9.41
C LEU A 278 22.88 -16.08 8.63
N HIS A 279 22.97 -17.22 9.34
CA HIS A 279 22.99 -18.56 8.80
C HIS A 279 21.66 -19.27 9.09
N TRP A 280 21.15 -20.02 8.11
CA TRP A 280 19.87 -20.71 8.24
C TRP A 280 20.06 -22.20 8.46
N GLU A 281 19.39 -22.75 9.47
CA GLU A 281 19.39 -24.18 9.79
C GLU A 281 17.96 -24.71 9.94
N GLY A 282 17.74 -25.98 9.62
CA GLY A 282 16.43 -26.61 9.65
C GLY A 282 15.59 -26.35 8.42
N ALA A 283 14.32 -26.69 8.47
CA ALA A 283 13.36 -26.49 7.39
C ALA A 283 11.93 -26.35 7.93
N GLY A 284 11.07 -25.64 7.20
CA GLY A 284 9.66 -25.44 7.56
C GLY A 284 9.51 -24.75 8.91
N VAL A 285 8.75 -25.36 9.82
CA VAL A 285 8.48 -24.78 11.16
C VAL A 285 9.68 -24.85 12.10
N ASP A 286 10.65 -25.72 11.81
CA ASP A 286 11.87 -25.89 12.63
C ASP A 286 13.03 -25.02 12.12
N GLU A 287 12.80 -24.24 11.06
CA GLU A 287 13.85 -23.39 10.45
C GLU A 287 14.19 -22.21 11.37
N LYS A 288 15.50 -21.94 11.50
CA LYS A 288 16.05 -20.91 12.37
C LYS A 288 17.10 -20.08 11.65
N GLY A 289 17.06 -18.78 11.88
CA GLY A 289 18.11 -17.84 11.50
C GLY A 289 19.04 -17.60 12.69
N ILE A 290 20.32 -17.95 12.51
CA ILE A 290 21.35 -17.95 13.56
C ILE A 290 22.39 -16.88 13.21
N ASP A 291 22.73 -16.04 14.18
CA ASP A 291 23.84 -15.09 14.03
C ASP A 291 25.17 -15.83 13.93
N VAL A 292 25.84 -15.69 12.81
CA VAL A 292 27.14 -16.33 12.54
C VAL A 292 28.20 -15.99 13.58
N LYS A 293 28.17 -14.77 14.10
CA LYS A 293 29.17 -14.27 15.05
C LYS A 293 28.98 -14.81 16.47
N THR A 294 27.73 -14.89 16.93
CA THR A 294 27.42 -15.23 18.33
C THR A 294 26.84 -16.62 18.53
N GLY A 295 26.39 -17.29 17.46
CA GLY A 295 25.69 -18.57 17.52
C GLY A 295 24.27 -18.47 18.11
N LYS A 296 23.75 -17.26 18.35
CA LYS A 296 22.40 -17.06 18.90
C LYS A 296 21.34 -17.23 17.82
N VAL A 297 20.23 -17.89 18.16
CA VAL A 297 19.04 -17.96 17.34
C VAL A 297 18.31 -16.61 17.42
N LEU A 298 18.24 -15.89 16.31
CA LEU A 298 17.62 -14.58 16.22
C LEU A 298 16.28 -14.59 15.47
N VAL A 299 16.07 -15.59 14.58
CA VAL A 299 14.81 -15.75 13.84
C VAL A 299 14.27 -17.15 14.02
N GLU A 300 12.98 -17.28 14.29
CA GLU A 300 12.27 -18.56 14.40
C GLU A 300 10.94 -18.50 13.64
N VAL A 301 10.52 -19.66 13.14
CA VAL A 301 9.19 -19.79 12.52
C VAL A 301 8.15 -20.09 13.60
N ASP A 302 7.02 -19.37 13.56
CA ASP A 302 5.88 -19.60 14.44
C ASP A 302 4.61 -19.82 13.60
N PRO A 303 4.00 -21.03 13.66
CA PRO A 303 2.81 -21.39 12.88
C PRO A 303 1.63 -20.42 13.03
N LYS A 304 1.52 -19.69 14.13
CA LYS A 304 0.43 -18.69 14.33
C LYS A 304 0.43 -17.57 13.31
N TYR A 305 1.57 -17.33 12.61
CA TYR A 305 1.69 -16.33 11.57
C TYR A 305 1.37 -16.85 10.16
N PHE A 306 1.04 -18.14 10.01
CA PHE A 306 0.54 -18.67 8.73
C PHE A 306 -0.89 -18.17 8.47
N ARG A 307 -1.21 -17.96 7.20
CA ARG A 307 -2.56 -17.60 6.78
C ARG A 307 -3.45 -18.85 6.68
N PRO A 308 -4.78 -18.74 6.92
CA PRO A 308 -5.71 -19.87 6.71
C PRO A 308 -5.70 -20.39 5.27
N ALA A 309 -5.49 -19.50 4.29
CA ALA A 309 -5.29 -19.82 2.89
C ALA A 309 -4.07 -19.01 2.39
N GLU A 310 -2.96 -19.69 2.18
CA GLU A 310 -1.72 -19.06 1.75
C GLU A 310 -1.72 -18.76 0.25
N VAL A 311 -1.05 -17.68 -0.14
CA VAL A 311 -0.67 -17.36 -1.51
C VAL A 311 0.82 -17.61 -1.62
N GLU A 312 1.20 -18.64 -2.38
CA GLU A 312 2.59 -19.11 -2.44
C GLU A 312 3.49 -18.17 -3.23
N GLN A 313 3.00 -17.69 -4.39
CA GLN A 313 3.78 -16.86 -5.29
C GLN A 313 2.94 -15.72 -5.89
N LEU A 314 3.47 -14.51 -5.82
CA LEU A 314 3.00 -13.36 -6.57
C LEU A 314 4.19 -12.77 -7.34
N LEU A 315 4.06 -12.72 -8.68
CA LEU A 315 5.04 -12.14 -9.60
C LEU A 315 4.28 -11.41 -10.70
N GLY A 316 4.36 -10.08 -10.72
CA GLY A 316 3.64 -9.28 -11.70
C GLY A 316 4.38 -9.11 -13.01
N ASN A 317 3.62 -8.93 -14.09
CA ASN A 317 4.15 -8.55 -15.40
C ASN A 317 3.90 -7.05 -15.64
N PRO A 318 4.89 -6.18 -15.45
CA PRO A 318 4.72 -4.73 -15.59
C PRO A 318 4.79 -4.23 -17.05
N THR A 319 4.82 -5.11 -18.05
CA THR A 319 5.07 -4.74 -19.44
C THR A 319 4.11 -3.67 -19.95
N LYS A 320 2.81 -3.77 -19.65
CA LYS A 320 1.82 -2.78 -20.07
C LYS A 320 2.08 -1.41 -19.42
N ALA A 321 2.33 -1.36 -18.14
CA ALA A 321 2.66 -0.11 -17.44
C ALA A 321 3.96 0.53 -17.98
N ARG A 322 4.98 -0.28 -18.26
CA ARG A 322 6.23 0.20 -18.86
C ARG A 322 6.03 0.77 -20.26
N THR A 323 5.29 0.07 -21.12
CA THR A 323 5.17 0.44 -22.55
C THR A 323 4.15 1.55 -22.79
N VAL A 324 3.02 1.54 -22.06
CA VAL A 324 1.94 2.52 -22.23
C VAL A 324 2.19 3.80 -21.42
N LEU A 325 2.60 3.65 -20.16
CA LEU A 325 2.80 4.78 -19.27
C LEU A 325 4.22 5.33 -19.28
N GLY A 326 5.19 4.60 -19.84
CA GLY A 326 6.62 4.93 -19.72
C GLY A 326 7.17 4.79 -18.30
N TRP A 327 6.47 4.07 -17.43
CA TRP A 327 6.85 3.90 -16.04
C TRP A 327 8.04 2.95 -15.87
N ASN A 328 8.98 3.30 -14.98
CA ASN A 328 10.11 2.44 -14.63
C ASN A 328 9.86 1.73 -13.29
N PRO A 329 9.52 0.44 -13.27
CA PRO A 329 9.25 -0.31 -12.05
C PRO A 329 10.48 -0.60 -11.18
N GLN A 330 11.67 -0.48 -11.74
CA GLN A 330 12.95 -0.80 -11.10
C GLN A 330 13.81 0.47 -10.89
N LYS A 331 13.17 1.58 -10.60
CA LYS A 331 13.86 2.83 -10.25
C LYS A 331 14.61 2.67 -8.92
N THR A 332 14.02 1.93 -7.99
CA THR A 332 14.62 1.49 -6.74
C THR A 332 14.75 -0.04 -6.75
N SER A 333 15.98 -0.57 -6.58
CA SER A 333 16.20 -2.03 -6.53
C SER A 333 15.69 -2.64 -5.22
N PHE A 334 15.56 -3.97 -5.19
CA PHE A 334 15.16 -4.71 -3.99
C PHE A 334 16.14 -4.48 -2.82
N GLU A 335 17.44 -4.53 -3.09
CA GLU A 335 18.48 -4.29 -2.08
C GLU A 335 18.42 -2.85 -1.55
N GLU A 336 18.23 -1.88 -2.44
CA GLU A 336 18.09 -0.47 -2.07
C GLU A 336 16.85 -0.23 -1.21
N LEU A 337 15.72 -0.86 -1.55
CA LEU A 337 14.49 -0.81 -0.75
C LEU A 337 14.73 -1.30 0.69
N VAL A 338 15.35 -2.49 0.83
CA VAL A 338 15.65 -3.05 2.15
C VAL A 338 16.60 -2.13 2.93
N ARG A 339 17.63 -1.60 2.26
CA ARG A 339 18.58 -0.67 2.86
C ARG A 339 17.90 0.60 3.38
N ILE A 340 17.03 1.22 2.57
CA ILE A 340 16.28 2.43 2.96
C ILE A 340 15.46 2.15 4.23
N MET A 341 14.71 1.05 4.26
CA MET A 341 13.86 0.69 5.39
C MET A 341 14.66 0.42 6.66
N VAL A 342 15.73 -0.37 6.58
CA VAL A 342 16.57 -0.70 7.75
C VAL A 342 17.29 0.53 8.28
N GLN A 343 17.88 1.35 7.41
CA GLN A 343 18.58 2.56 7.84
C GLN A 343 17.63 3.56 8.53
N HIS A 344 16.41 3.71 8.02
CA HIS A 344 15.40 4.52 8.68
C HIS A 344 15.12 3.98 10.09
N ASP A 345 14.87 2.67 10.25
CA ASP A 345 14.58 2.07 11.56
C ASP A 345 15.74 2.16 12.52
N MET A 346 16.97 2.00 12.03
CA MET A 346 18.18 2.17 12.83
C MET A 346 18.33 3.62 13.35
N ASN A 347 17.95 4.61 12.55
CA ASN A 347 18.06 6.03 12.93
C ASN A 347 16.95 6.48 13.88
N GLU A 348 15.72 5.99 13.71
CA GLU A 348 14.58 6.34 14.56
C GLU A 348 14.67 5.73 15.97
N LEU A 349 15.31 4.58 16.11
CA LEU A 349 15.53 3.95 17.42
C LEU A 349 16.62 4.71 18.18
N LYS A 350 16.22 5.70 18.98
CA LYS A 350 17.11 6.34 19.93
C LYS A 350 17.41 5.36 21.06
N ILE A 351 18.68 5.15 21.33
CA ILE A 351 19.10 4.52 22.59
C ILE A 351 19.02 5.66 23.61
N ASP A 352 18.05 5.59 24.53
CA ASP A 352 18.08 6.42 25.72
C ASP A 352 19.33 6.04 26.51
N ASN A 353 20.33 6.90 26.47
CA ASN A 353 21.58 6.77 27.27
C ASN A 353 21.32 7.10 28.72
#